data_6133cd47f55b9cbb3d23bcaf0eb557f0
#
_entry.id   6133cd47f55b9cbb3d23bcaf0eb557f0
#
_cell.length_a   1.000
_cell.length_b   1.000
_cell.length_c   1.000
_cell.angle_alpha   90.00
_cell.angle_beta   90.00
_cell.angle_gamma   90.00
#
_symmetry.space_group_name_H-M   'P 1'
#
loop_
_entity.id
_entity.type
_entity.pdbx_description
1 polymer ?
#
loop_
_entity_poly.entity_id
_entity_poly.type
_entity_poly.pdbx_seq_one_letter_code
_entity_poly.pdbx_strand_id
1 'polypeptide(L)'
;MSAVRSLETMQLRLARHTERLDQLLRFYRDGLGLVEVGGFHDHDGYDGVFLEIPGSGAHLELTAGGEHRAPTPHPESLLVLYLGDEAAVSAVVARLGIEPVAPANPYWGEHGATFEDPDGFRVVLVPEHWPPDPTGLSK
;
A
#
# COMPACT_ATOMS: atom_id res chain seq x y z
N MET A 1 41.07 12.41 0.60
CA MET A 1 40.15 11.58 -0.15
C MET A 1 39.01 11.14 0.75
N SER A 2 37.83 11.28 0.29
CA SER A 2 36.71 10.83 1.10
C SER A 2 36.32 9.40 0.74
N ALA A 3 36.04 8.62 1.74
CA ALA A 3 35.53 7.29 1.53
C ALA A 3 34.10 7.38 1.02
N VAL A 4 33.73 6.42 0.19
CA VAL A 4 32.36 6.28 -0.22
C VAL A 4 31.56 5.85 1.00
N ARG A 5 30.57 6.64 1.35
CA ARG A 5 29.71 6.29 2.48
C ARG A 5 28.59 5.39 2.04
N SER A 6 28.40 4.31 2.77
CA SER A 6 27.21 3.50 2.61
C SER A 6 26.01 4.29 3.10
N LEU A 7 24.88 4.14 2.40
CA LEU A 7 23.62 4.67 2.89
C LEU A 7 23.16 3.82 4.07
N GLU A 8 22.88 4.46 5.18
CA GLU A 8 22.37 3.76 6.35
C GLU A 8 20.86 3.57 6.25
N THR A 9 20.18 4.54 5.65
CA THR A 9 18.74 4.48 5.49
C THR A 9 18.35 5.11 4.16
N MET A 10 17.24 4.67 3.63
CA MET A 10 16.56 5.41 2.57
C MET A 10 15.06 5.32 2.84
N GLN A 11 14.36 6.37 2.45
CA GLN A 11 12.94 6.46 2.66
C GLN A 11 12.22 6.22 1.34
N LEU A 12 11.19 5.39 1.37
CA LEU A 12 10.47 5.02 0.17
C LEU A 12 9.20 5.84 0.03
N ARG A 13 8.97 6.33 -1.17
CA ARG A 13 7.67 6.85 -1.57
C ARG A 13 7.28 6.24 -2.90
N LEU A 14 6.10 5.65 -2.95
CA LEU A 14 5.51 5.16 -4.18
C LEU A 14 4.40 6.13 -4.57
N ALA A 15 4.47 6.68 -5.78
CA ALA A 15 3.44 7.59 -6.28
C ALA A 15 2.55 6.85 -7.26
N ARG A 16 1.24 7.04 -7.13
CA ARG A 16 0.26 6.44 -8.02
C ARG A 16 -0.74 7.48 -8.47
N HIS A 17 -0.91 7.60 -9.79
CA HIS A 17 -1.88 8.53 -10.35
C HIS A 17 -3.25 7.87 -10.42
N THR A 18 -4.32 8.68 -10.28
CA THR A 18 -5.68 8.16 -10.33
C THR A 18 -6.62 9.22 -10.93
N GLU A 19 -7.72 8.74 -11.49
CA GLU A 19 -8.81 9.61 -11.93
C GLU A 19 -9.95 9.62 -10.91
N ARG A 20 -9.76 8.96 -9.72
CA ARG A 20 -10.79 8.84 -8.71
C ARG A 20 -10.19 8.93 -7.30
N LEU A 21 -9.59 10.09 -7.03
CA LEU A 21 -8.84 10.30 -5.79
C LEU A 21 -9.66 10.02 -4.53
N ASP A 22 -10.92 10.50 -4.50
CA ASP A 22 -11.77 10.30 -3.33
C ASP A 22 -12.00 8.82 -3.03
N GLN A 23 -12.18 8.01 -4.07
CA GLN A 23 -12.41 6.58 -3.90
C GLN A 23 -11.13 5.89 -3.42
N LEU A 24 -9.97 6.31 -3.94
CA LEU A 24 -8.69 5.77 -3.51
C LEU A 24 -8.44 6.11 -2.03
N LEU A 25 -8.79 7.32 -1.60
CA LEU A 25 -8.65 7.71 -0.19
C LEU A 25 -9.54 6.87 0.72
N ARG A 26 -10.75 6.57 0.29
CA ARG A 26 -11.62 5.69 1.08
C ARG A 26 -11.01 4.29 1.22
N PHE A 27 -10.33 3.81 0.18
CA PHE A 27 -9.69 2.50 0.24
C PHE A 27 -8.42 2.52 1.10
N TYR A 28 -7.51 3.43 0.80
CA TYR A 28 -6.18 3.42 1.42
C TYR A 28 -6.14 4.08 2.80
N ARG A 29 -6.81 5.21 2.96
CA ARG A 29 -6.82 5.91 4.24
C ARG A 29 -7.85 5.31 5.19
N ASP A 30 -9.10 5.23 4.74
CA ASP A 30 -10.19 4.84 5.64
C ASP A 30 -10.26 3.32 5.81
N GLY A 31 -10.04 2.57 4.75
CA GLY A 31 -10.09 1.11 4.79
C GLY A 31 -8.81 0.48 5.30
N LEU A 32 -7.70 0.71 4.63
CA LEU A 32 -6.41 0.13 5.05
C LEU A 32 -5.86 0.77 6.31
N GLY A 33 -6.20 2.03 6.57
CA GLY A 33 -5.71 2.70 7.76
C GLY A 33 -4.39 3.44 7.56
N LEU A 34 -4.02 3.74 6.32
CA LEU A 34 -2.87 4.59 6.08
C LEU A 34 -3.17 6.00 6.59
N VAL A 35 -2.14 6.71 7.06
CA VAL A 35 -2.31 7.98 7.75
C VAL A 35 -1.99 9.14 6.83
N GLU A 36 -2.95 10.04 6.66
CA GLU A 36 -2.73 11.24 5.85
C GLU A 36 -1.77 12.17 6.58
N VAL A 37 -0.65 12.49 5.93
CA VAL A 37 0.41 13.31 6.54
C VAL A 37 0.67 14.59 5.76
N GLY A 38 0.01 14.80 4.65
CA GLY A 38 0.17 16.01 3.86
C GLY A 38 -0.50 15.88 2.51
N GLY A 39 -0.34 16.91 1.70
CA GLY A 39 -0.92 16.91 0.37
C GLY A 39 -0.79 18.27 -0.26
N PHE A 40 -1.36 18.41 -1.45
CA PHE A 40 -1.39 19.66 -2.18
C PHE A 40 -2.61 19.69 -3.08
N HIS A 41 -3.02 20.89 -3.42
CA HIS A 41 -4.21 21.11 -4.26
C HIS A 41 -3.86 22.10 -5.35
N ASP A 42 -4.25 21.74 -6.58
CA ASP A 42 -4.08 22.59 -7.77
C ASP A 42 -2.67 23.17 -7.90
N HIS A 43 -1.67 22.30 -7.68
CA HIS A 43 -0.28 22.67 -7.90
C HIS A 43 0.08 22.26 -9.32
N ASP A 44 0.21 23.23 -10.20
CA ASP A 44 0.43 23.01 -11.64
C ASP A 44 -0.63 22.07 -12.23
N GLY A 45 -1.87 22.15 -11.72
CA GLY A 45 -2.98 21.35 -12.20
C GLY A 45 -3.10 19.99 -11.53
N TYR A 46 -2.26 19.68 -10.54
CA TYR A 46 -2.31 18.39 -9.83
C TYR A 46 -2.83 18.55 -8.41
N ASP A 47 -3.58 17.55 -7.98
CA ASP A 47 -3.92 17.35 -6.58
C ASP A 47 -3.13 16.15 -6.07
N GLY A 48 -2.78 16.13 -4.80
CA GLY A 48 -2.07 15.01 -4.22
C GLY A 48 -2.33 14.86 -2.73
N VAL A 49 -2.24 13.63 -2.25
CA VAL A 49 -2.35 13.31 -0.83
C VAL A 49 -1.22 12.34 -0.48
N PHE A 50 -0.54 12.61 0.63
CA PHE A 50 0.53 11.74 1.12
C PHE A 50 0.00 10.91 2.26
N LEU A 51 0.11 9.59 2.12
CA LEU A 51 -0.37 8.64 3.13
C LEU A 51 0.83 7.86 3.67
N GLU A 52 1.05 7.94 4.97
CA GLU A 52 2.11 7.15 5.60
C GLU A 52 1.63 5.72 5.84
N ILE A 53 2.50 4.76 5.52
CA ILE A 53 2.28 3.37 5.91
C ILE A 53 2.73 3.25 7.35
N PRO A 54 1.80 3.00 8.32
CA PRO A 54 2.10 3.15 9.74
C PRO A 54 3.34 2.41 10.20
N GLY A 55 4.21 3.15 10.89
CA GLY A 55 5.41 2.58 11.50
C GLY A 55 6.55 2.26 10.55
N SER A 56 6.37 2.46 9.24
CA SER A 56 7.37 2.06 8.25
C SER A 56 8.28 3.20 7.79
N GLY A 57 7.82 4.44 7.92
CA GLY A 57 8.50 5.59 7.33
C GLY A 57 8.29 5.73 5.84
N ALA A 58 7.59 4.79 5.21
CA ALA A 58 7.30 4.83 3.79
C ALA A 58 5.97 5.54 3.54
N HIS A 59 5.83 6.10 2.34
CA HIS A 59 4.64 6.84 1.96
C HIS A 59 4.06 6.32 0.64
N LEU A 60 2.75 6.36 0.55
CA LEU A 60 2.04 6.24 -0.72
C LEU A 60 1.52 7.63 -1.07
N GLU A 61 1.89 8.13 -2.25
CA GLU A 61 1.39 9.40 -2.73
C GLU A 61 0.35 9.13 -3.81
N LEU A 62 -0.85 9.65 -3.62
CA LEU A 62 -1.92 9.53 -4.61
C LEU A 62 -2.08 10.87 -5.29
N THR A 63 -1.98 10.89 -6.62
CA THR A 63 -2.11 12.13 -7.40
C THR A 63 -3.27 12.03 -8.38
N ALA A 64 -3.86 13.18 -8.66
CA ALA A 64 -4.93 13.30 -9.64
C ALA A 64 -4.73 14.58 -10.45
N GLY A 65 -5.37 14.68 -11.59
CA GLY A 65 -5.29 15.87 -12.44
C GLY A 65 -4.17 15.77 -13.47
N GLY A 66 -3.68 16.92 -13.95
CA GLY A 66 -2.62 16.97 -14.94
C GLY A 66 -3.01 16.40 -16.29
N GLU A 67 -4.27 16.10 -16.51
CA GLU A 67 -4.81 15.57 -17.77
C GLU A 67 -4.22 14.19 -18.13
N HIS A 68 -3.78 13.42 -17.12
CA HIS A 68 -3.28 12.08 -17.33
C HIS A 68 -4.28 11.05 -16.86
N ARG A 69 -4.35 9.94 -17.56
CA ARG A 69 -5.20 8.82 -17.17
C ARG A 69 -4.57 8.04 -16.06
N ALA A 70 -5.40 7.30 -15.33
CA ALA A 70 -4.89 6.36 -14.36
C ALA A 70 -4.07 5.27 -15.06
N PRO A 71 -3.00 4.78 -14.42
CA PRO A 71 -2.20 3.69 -15.01
C PRO A 71 -3.01 2.39 -15.05
N THR A 72 -2.61 1.50 -15.96
CA THR A 72 -3.25 0.19 -16.09
C THR A 72 -2.65 -0.77 -15.07
N PRO A 73 -3.47 -1.39 -14.22
CA PRO A 73 -2.96 -2.34 -13.24
C PRO A 73 -2.59 -3.67 -13.87
N HIS A 74 -1.75 -4.43 -13.18
CA HIS A 74 -1.37 -5.78 -13.58
C HIS A 74 -1.53 -6.70 -12.35
N PRO A 75 -2.08 -7.90 -12.51
CA PRO A 75 -2.36 -8.78 -11.37
C PRO A 75 -1.13 -9.28 -10.63
N GLU A 76 0.06 -9.11 -11.20
CA GLU A 76 1.31 -9.47 -10.53
C GLU A 76 2.05 -8.26 -9.96
N SER A 77 1.50 -7.05 -10.10
CA SER A 77 2.07 -5.84 -9.51
C SER A 77 1.37 -5.60 -8.18
N LEU A 78 2.07 -5.87 -7.09
CA LEU A 78 1.46 -5.97 -5.76
C LEU A 78 2.06 -4.98 -4.79
N LEU A 79 1.21 -4.39 -3.96
CA LEU A 79 1.63 -3.72 -2.74
C LEU A 79 1.39 -4.71 -1.60
N VAL A 80 2.46 -5.19 -0.98
CA VAL A 80 2.35 -6.21 0.07
C VAL A 80 2.57 -5.55 1.42
N LEU A 81 1.60 -5.66 2.30
CA LEU A 81 1.64 -5.08 3.63
C LEU A 81 1.67 -6.19 4.66
N TYR A 82 2.73 -6.21 5.47
CA TYR A 82 2.92 -7.20 6.53
C TYR A 82 2.36 -6.62 7.82
N LEU A 83 1.26 -7.21 8.30
CA LEU A 83 0.50 -6.67 9.44
C LEU A 83 0.81 -7.34 10.77
N GLY A 84 1.59 -8.41 10.75
CA GLY A 84 2.09 -9.04 11.96
C GLY A 84 1.29 -10.22 12.47
N ASP A 85 -0.04 -10.13 12.49
CA ASP A 85 -0.87 -11.23 12.97
C ASP A 85 -2.25 -11.24 12.31
N GLU A 86 -2.99 -12.33 12.56
CA GLU A 86 -4.31 -12.53 11.98
C GLU A 86 -5.33 -11.51 12.47
N ALA A 87 -5.22 -11.07 13.71
CA ALA A 87 -6.18 -10.11 14.25
C ALA A 87 -6.07 -8.76 13.53
N ALA A 88 -4.85 -8.35 13.20
CA ALA A 88 -4.62 -7.11 12.45
C ALA A 88 -5.21 -7.21 11.04
N VAL A 89 -4.99 -8.35 10.37
CA VAL A 89 -5.57 -8.57 9.04
C VAL A 89 -7.10 -8.55 9.12
N SER A 90 -7.69 -9.25 10.08
CA SER A 90 -9.13 -9.30 10.23
C SER A 90 -9.74 -7.91 10.44
N ALA A 91 -9.08 -7.07 11.23
CA ALA A 91 -9.55 -5.72 11.49
C ALA A 91 -9.56 -4.88 10.21
N VAL A 92 -8.53 -5.00 9.40
CA VAL A 92 -8.44 -4.26 8.13
C VAL A 92 -9.49 -4.77 7.15
N VAL A 93 -9.65 -6.10 7.04
CA VAL A 93 -10.63 -6.69 6.15
C VAL A 93 -12.04 -6.22 6.50
N ALA A 94 -12.34 -6.14 7.80
CA ALA A 94 -13.65 -5.65 8.26
C ALA A 94 -13.88 -4.20 7.83
N ARG A 95 -12.86 -3.34 7.95
CA ARG A 95 -12.98 -1.95 7.54
C ARG A 95 -13.12 -1.79 6.04
N LEU A 96 -12.39 -2.60 5.26
CA LEU A 96 -12.48 -2.54 3.80
C LEU A 96 -13.88 -2.89 3.31
N GLY A 97 -14.52 -3.87 3.93
CA GLY A 97 -15.89 -4.25 3.59
C GLY A 97 -16.08 -4.77 2.17
N ILE A 98 -15.01 -5.26 1.55
CA ILE A 98 -15.07 -5.82 0.20
C ILE A 98 -14.51 -7.24 0.23
N GLU A 99 -14.82 -8.00 -0.82
CA GLU A 99 -14.37 -9.38 -0.92
C GLU A 99 -12.95 -9.46 -1.46
N PRO A 100 -12.13 -10.39 -0.98
CA PRO A 100 -10.83 -10.63 -1.56
C PRO A 100 -10.95 -11.23 -2.96
N VAL A 101 -9.89 -11.08 -3.76
CA VAL A 101 -9.81 -11.67 -5.10
C VAL A 101 -8.79 -12.80 -5.08
N ALA A 102 -8.95 -13.73 -6.02
CA ALA A 102 -7.97 -14.81 -6.18
C ALA A 102 -6.65 -14.23 -6.67
N PRO A 103 -5.52 -14.55 -6.02
CA PRO A 103 -4.23 -14.04 -6.48
C PRO A 103 -3.80 -14.70 -7.77
N ALA A 104 -3.05 -13.96 -8.60
CA ALA A 104 -2.46 -14.53 -9.80
C ALA A 104 -1.35 -15.51 -9.44
N ASN A 105 -0.56 -15.17 -8.41
CA ASN A 105 0.49 -16.05 -7.89
C ASN A 105 -0.07 -16.83 -6.70
N PRO A 106 -0.17 -18.17 -6.81
CA PRO A 106 -0.74 -19.00 -5.74
C PRO A 106 -0.04 -18.86 -4.39
N TYR A 107 1.22 -18.44 -4.40
CA TYR A 107 1.96 -18.17 -3.15
C TYR A 107 1.17 -17.25 -2.22
N TRP A 108 0.56 -16.20 -2.79
CA TRP A 108 -0.16 -15.21 -1.98
C TRP A 108 -1.50 -15.73 -1.49
N GLY A 109 -2.03 -16.79 -2.10
CA GLY A 109 -3.23 -17.43 -1.58
C GLY A 109 -2.98 -18.17 -0.27
N GLU A 110 -1.74 -18.64 -0.07
CA GLU A 110 -1.35 -19.34 1.15
C GLU A 110 -0.84 -18.39 2.23
N HIS A 111 -0.38 -17.20 1.85
CA HIS A 111 0.32 -16.30 2.77
C HIS A 111 -0.42 -15.01 3.06
N GLY A 112 -1.54 -14.75 2.41
CA GLY A 112 -2.24 -13.51 2.65
C GLY A 112 -3.60 -13.45 1.97
N ALA A 113 -4.22 -12.27 2.06
CA ALA A 113 -5.48 -11.97 1.39
C ALA A 113 -5.25 -10.83 0.40
N THR A 114 -5.74 -10.98 -0.82
CA THR A 114 -5.52 -10.02 -1.90
C THR A 114 -6.79 -9.23 -2.15
N PHE A 115 -6.65 -7.92 -2.24
CA PHE A 115 -7.76 -7.00 -2.51
C PHE A 115 -7.40 -6.10 -3.67
N GLU A 116 -8.41 -5.70 -4.44
CA GLU A 116 -8.21 -4.72 -5.51
C GLU A 116 -8.72 -3.37 -5.06
N ASP A 117 -7.92 -2.33 -5.30
CA ASP A 117 -8.38 -0.97 -5.03
C ASP A 117 -9.36 -0.53 -6.14
N PRO A 118 -9.97 0.66 -6.02
CA PRO A 118 -10.93 1.13 -7.04
C PRO A 118 -10.37 1.25 -8.46
N ASP A 119 -9.06 1.31 -8.62
CA ASP A 119 -8.43 1.34 -9.95
C ASP A 119 -7.98 -0.05 -10.42
N GLY A 120 -8.18 -1.08 -9.59
CA GLY A 120 -7.80 -2.44 -9.92
C GLY A 120 -6.40 -2.83 -9.48
N PHE A 121 -5.66 -1.94 -8.81
CA PHE A 121 -4.34 -2.29 -8.27
C PHE A 121 -4.50 -3.15 -7.03
N ARG A 122 -3.59 -4.12 -6.88
CA ARG A 122 -3.72 -5.14 -5.86
C ARG A 122 -2.90 -4.88 -4.63
N VAL A 123 -3.50 -5.12 -3.48
CA VAL A 123 -2.86 -5.03 -2.17
C VAL A 123 -3.00 -6.39 -1.50
N VAL A 124 -1.89 -6.91 -0.98
CA VAL A 124 -1.88 -8.19 -0.25
C VAL A 124 -1.65 -7.89 1.23
N LEU A 125 -2.52 -8.40 2.08
CA LEU A 125 -2.39 -8.27 3.53
C LEU A 125 -1.86 -9.57 4.07
N VAL A 126 -0.71 -9.52 4.77
CA VAL A 126 -0.01 -10.70 5.25
C VAL A 126 0.00 -10.70 6.78
N PRO A 127 -0.44 -11.79 7.44
CA PRO A 127 -0.52 -11.83 8.90
C PRO A 127 0.80 -12.19 9.57
N GLU A 128 1.90 -11.71 9.04
CA GLU A 128 3.25 -11.98 9.54
C GLU A 128 4.07 -10.72 9.43
N HIS A 129 5.22 -10.71 10.08
CA HIS A 129 6.26 -9.71 9.85
C HIS A 129 7.30 -10.28 8.91
N TRP A 130 8.08 -9.42 8.28
CA TRP A 130 9.22 -9.83 7.49
C TRP A 130 10.51 -9.32 8.13
N PRO A 131 11.56 -10.12 8.28
CA PRO A 131 11.57 -11.55 7.95
C PRO A 131 10.73 -12.35 8.93
N PRO A 132 10.22 -13.52 8.52
CA PRO A 132 9.49 -14.38 9.45
C PRO A 132 10.44 -14.98 10.48
N ASP A 133 9.89 -15.40 11.61
CA ASP A 133 10.68 -16.02 12.67
C ASP A 133 11.29 -17.33 12.15
N PRO A 134 12.62 -17.43 12.06
CA PRO A 134 13.24 -18.64 11.52
C PRO A 134 13.05 -19.88 12.39
N THR A 135 12.67 -19.71 13.67
CA THR A 135 12.41 -20.85 14.55
C THR A 135 10.98 -21.38 14.38
N GLY A 136 10.11 -20.60 13.79
CA GLY A 136 8.70 -20.96 13.68
C GLY A 136 7.93 -20.86 14.98
N LEU A 137 8.50 -20.27 16.02
CA LEU A 137 7.86 -20.14 17.32
C LEU A 137 7.14 -18.82 17.53
N SER A 138 7.44 -17.83 16.70
CA SER A 138 6.82 -16.53 16.80
C SER A 138 5.36 -16.58 16.33
N LYS A 139 4.51 -15.80 16.97
CA LYS A 139 3.10 -15.71 16.59
C LYS A 139 2.74 -14.31 16.17
#